data_d88cb524f1a328fe105c6b06b5a536db
#
_entry.id   d88cb524f1a328fe105c6b06b5a536db
#
_cell.length_a   1.000
_cell.length_b   1.000
_cell.length_c   1.000
_cell.angle_alpha   90.00
_cell.angle_beta   90.00
_cell.angle_gamma   90.00
#
_symmetry.space_group_name_H-M   'P 1'
#
loop_
_entity.id
_entity.type
_entity.pdbx_description
1 polymer ?
#
loop_
_entity_poly.entity_id
_entity_poly.type
_entity_poly.pdbx_seq_one_letter_code
_entity_poly.pdbx_strand_id
1 'polypeptide(L)'
;MRKLFFSVVLLGLGFARWQSSLAAIAQEETSGSAKSVDSPSKSGPVVFTTQQDHQNLLKQLGITKLRPGRNGDDKALNGANYDEAKANPYPNLPDVLTLQNGEPVRTVEQWQQTRRSEIRELLEREVYGRVPANVPKVTWEVRETREIQAGGKTAIQKHIVGIVDSSACPEIKVNISMSLTLPKDVAGAVPVLMSFGWTPFEPSPFNFGGRGGRDRPAGARPPTREDKLIAAGWGCATLNPTTVQDDSGGFQRNPFGGPAKADAQPVGAGLTRGIIGLTNLGQPRQPDDWGALRAWGWGASRALDYLETETAVNAKRVGIAGVSRYGKAALVAMAFDERFGMGLIASSGAGGSRLHRRNFGESLENLASSGEYHWMAGNYVKYAAEESDFGRRTADDLPVDSHMTLALCAPRLTFISHGIPERGDANWLDHQGSFMAAIAAQPVFRLLGAKDLGRSDDYKSEKMPAVNVDMLDGEIAWRQHDGGHTDEPNIEHFIHWADIRFASLSH
;
A
#
# COMPACT_ATOMS: atom_id res chain seq x y z
N MET A 1 11.54 26.35 -63.05
CA MET A 1 10.53 26.64 -64.12
C MET A 1 9.29 25.81 -63.83
N ARG A 2 8.12 26.45 -63.89
CA ARG A 2 6.71 25.99 -63.84
C ARG A 2 6.29 25.45 -62.46
N LYS A 3 5.56 26.15 -61.63
CA LYS A 3 4.30 26.97 -61.62
C LYS A 3 3.02 26.13 -61.78
N LEU A 4 2.14 26.26 -60.75
CA LEU A 4 0.67 26.38 -60.79
C LEU A 4 -0.11 25.04 -60.75
N PHE A 5 -1.26 24.86 -60.03
CA PHE A 5 -2.35 25.77 -59.66
C PHE A 5 -3.16 25.29 -58.47
N PHE A 6 -3.79 26.22 -57.79
CA PHE A 6 -4.87 26.16 -56.81
C PHE A 6 -6.15 25.48 -57.34
N SER A 7 -6.93 24.89 -56.46
CA SER A 7 -8.39 25.02 -56.50
C SER A 7 -9.01 24.89 -55.12
N VAL A 8 -9.58 25.99 -54.67
CA VAL A 8 -10.52 26.16 -53.57
C VAL A 8 -11.92 25.90 -54.12
N VAL A 9 -12.75 25.12 -53.41
CA VAL A 9 -14.21 25.13 -53.59
C VAL A 9 -14.86 25.34 -52.24
N LEU A 10 -15.44 26.54 -52.08
CA LEU A 10 -16.45 26.91 -51.08
C LEU A 10 -17.84 26.66 -51.65
N LEU A 11 -18.74 26.09 -50.86
CA LEU A 11 -20.22 26.23 -50.98
C LEU A 11 -20.75 25.69 -49.64
N GLY A 12 -21.51 26.38 -48.79
CA GLY A 12 -22.53 27.38 -49.02
C GLY A 12 -23.75 26.96 -48.20
N LEU A 13 -23.99 27.58 -47.08
CA LEU A 13 -25.21 27.88 -46.33
C LEU A 13 -26.53 27.17 -46.70
N GLY A 14 -27.18 26.58 -45.69
CA GLY A 14 -28.60 26.21 -45.70
C GLY A 14 -29.22 26.36 -44.33
N PHE A 15 -29.67 27.56 -43.94
CA PHE A 15 -30.57 27.84 -42.82
C PHE A 15 -32.01 27.45 -43.21
N ALA A 16 -32.71 26.70 -42.40
CA ALA A 16 -34.17 26.60 -42.43
C ALA A 16 -34.74 26.70 -41.02
N ARG A 17 -35.32 27.82 -40.72
CA ARG A 17 -36.23 28.07 -39.58
C ARG A 17 -37.51 27.28 -39.79
N TRP A 18 -38.07 26.72 -38.72
CA TRP A 18 -39.51 26.53 -38.59
C TRP A 18 -39.97 27.08 -37.23
N GLN A 19 -40.84 28.06 -37.32
CA GLN A 19 -41.60 28.66 -36.21
C GLN A 19 -43.04 28.17 -36.27
N SER A 20 -43.57 27.93 -35.07
CA SER A 20 -44.94 28.18 -34.57
C SER A 20 -46.13 27.43 -35.17
N SER A 21 -46.86 26.72 -34.23
CA SER A 21 -48.30 26.89 -34.12
C SER A 21 -48.73 26.61 -32.68
N LEU A 22 -49.28 27.65 -32.04
CA LEU A 22 -50.05 27.60 -30.81
C LEU A 22 -51.48 27.12 -31.15
N ALA A 23 -52.04 26.18 -30.38
CA ALA A 23 -53.48 26.03 -30.18
C ALA A 23 -53.74 25.64 -28.75
N ALA A 24 -54.49 26.45 -28.03
CA ALA A 24 -54.97 26.31 -26.72
C ALA A 24 -56.14 25.31 -26.66
N ILE A 25 -56.18 24.43 -25.67
CA ILE A 25 -57.40 23.77 -25.17
C ILE A 25 -57.38 23.83 -23.67
N ALA A 26 -58.56 24.18 -23.11
CA ALA A 26 -58.81 24.55 -21.72
C ALA A 26 -58.77 23.41 -20.71
N GLN A 27 -58.44 23.80 -19.50
CA GLN A 27 -58.71 23.28 -18.15
C GLN A 27 -59.70 22.12 -18.00
N GLU A 28 -59.20 21.08 -17.31
CA GLU A 28 -59.97 20.32 -16.32
C GLU A 28 -59.05 20.13 -15.08
N GLU A 29 -59.51 20.73 -13.97
CA GLU A 29 -58.92 20.55 -12.65
C GLU A 29 -59.26 19.15 -12.15
N THR A 30 -58.24 18.30 -11.95
CA THR A 30 -58.34 17.18 -11.04
C THR A 30 -57.22 17.31 -10.00
N SER A 31 -57.64 17.53 -8.76
CA SER A 31 -56.83 17.51 -7.56
C SER A 31 -56.18 16.13 -7.37
N GLY A 32 -54.97 15.98 -7.93
CA GLY A 32 -54.07 14.84 -7.67
C GLY A 32 -52.99 15.29 -6.71
N SER A 33 -53.08 14.82 -5.46
CA SER A 33 -52.03 14.95 -4.45
C SER A 33 -50.66 14.62 -5.04
N ALA A 34 -49.83 15.65 -5.18
CA ALA A 34 -48.41 15.44 -5.50
C ALA A 34 -47.76 14.63 -4.36
N LYS A 35 -47.56 13.33 -4.59
CA LYS A 35 -46.62 12.56 -3.77
C LYS A 35 -45.28 13.24 -3.89
N SER A 36 -44.84 13.86 -2.81
CA SER A 36 -43.44 14.24 -2.63
C SER A 36 -42.59 13.02 -2.94
N VAL A 37 -41.74 13.12 -3.93
CA VAL A 37 -40.66 12.17 -4.12
C VAL A 37 -39.75 12.37 -2.90
N ASP A 38 -39.93 11.51 -1.90
CA ASP A 38 -39.01 11.45 -0.77
C ASP A 38 -37.60 11.32 -1.32
N SER A 39 -36.79 12.33 -1.11
CA SER A 39 -35.33 12.24 -1.22
C SER A 39 -34.95 11.03 -0.36
N PRO A 40 -34.10 10.10 -0.89
CA PRO A 40 -33.71 8.95 -0.10
C PRO A 40 -33.18 9.45 1.24
N SER A 41 -33.83 9.05 2.34
CA SER A 41 -33.37 9.34 3.68
C SER A 41 -31.92 8.86 3.75
N LYS A 42 -30.97 9.77 4.04
CA LYS A 42 -29.58 9.40 4.29
C LYS A 42 -29.59 8.45 5.50
N SER A 43 -29.57 7.16 5.23
CA SER A 43 -29.32 6.17 6.27
C SER A 43 -27.93 6.48 6.83
N GLY A 44 -27.82 6.59 8.15
CA GLY A 44 -26.53 6.80 8.80
C GLY A 44 -25.53 5.69 8.46
N PRO A 45 -24.26 5.83 8.90
CA PRO A 45 -23.24 4.83 8.64
C PRO A 45 -23.65 3.42 9.06
N VAL A 46 -23.48 2.47 8.16
CA VAL A 46 -23.73 1.05 8.44
C VAL A 46 -22.72 0.55 9.49
N VAL A 47 -23.18 -0.22 10.44
CA VAL A 47 -22.32 -0.87 11.44
C VAL A 47 -22.28 -2.36 11.15
N PHE A 48 -21.18 -2.82 10.61
CA PHE A 48 -20.89 -4.24 10.40
C PHE A 48 -19.81 -4.73 11.36
N THR A 49 -19.90 -5.96 11.81
CA THR A 49 -18.71 -6.69 12.25
C THR A 49 -17.86 -7.04 11.03
N THR A 50 -16.58 -7.31 11.23
CA THR A 50 -15.67 -7.78 10.17
C THR A 50 -16.26 -8.99 9.41
N GLN A 51 -16.89 -9.92 10.13
CA GLN A 51 -17.50 -11.10 9.53
C GLN A 51 -18.73 -10.76 8.69
N GLN A 52 -19.59 -9.82 9.14
CA GLN A 52 -20.75 -9.37 8.37
C GLN A 52 -20.32 -8.63 7.09
N ASP A 53 -19.29 -7.80 7.17
CA ASP A 53 -18.74 -7.10 6.01
C ASP A 53 -18.14 -8.08 4.99
N HIS A 54 -17.36 -9.05 5.46
CA HIS A 54 -16.83 -10.11 4.61
C HIS A 54 -17.93 -10.92 3.92
N GLN A 55 -18.98 -11.31 4.65
CA GLN A 55 -20.13 -12.02 4.09
C GLN A 55 -20.89 -11.16 3.07
N ASN A 56 -21.07 -9.86 3.34
CA ASN A 56 -21.66 -8.93 2.40
C ASN A 56 -20.86 -8.85 1.10
N LEU A 57 -19.53 -8.80 1.20
CA LEU A 57 -18.64 -8.80 0.06
C LEU A 57 -18.75 -10.10 -0.76
N LEU A 58 -18.76 -11.27 -0.11
CA LEU A 58 -18.95 -12.55 -0.80
C LEU A 58 -20.26 -12.58 -1.58
N LYS A 59 -21.34 -12.06 -0.97
CA LYS A 59 -22.64 -11.95 -1.64
C LYS A 59 -22.59 -11.03 -2.86
N GLN A 60 -21.92 -9.88 -2.76
CA GLN A 60 -21.75 -8.96 -3.90
C GLN A 60 -21.00 -9.62 -5.06
N LEU A 61 -20.03 -10.50 -4.74
CA LEU A 61 -19.20 -11.20 -5.71
C LEU A 61 -19.83 -12.50 -6.22
N GLY A 62 -20.99 -12.93 -5.71
CA GLY A 62 -21.59 -14.23 -6.08
C GLY A 62 -20.75 -15.43 -5.64
N ILE A 63 -19.98 -15.30 -4.52
CA ILE A 63 -19.14 -16.38 -3.99
C ILE A 63 -19.89 -17.10 -2.89
N THR A 64 -20.09 -18.42 -3.06
CA THR A 64 -20.77 -19.27 -2.07
C THR A 64 -19.80 -20.01 -1.17
N LYS A 65 -18.57 -20.27 -1.64
CA LYS A 65 -17.55 -20.98 -0.87
C LYS A 65 -16.12 -20.50 -1.20
N LEU A 66 -15.36 -20.20 -0.16
CA LEU A 66 -13.92 -19.92 -0.27
C LEU A 66 -13.09 -21.15 0.12
N ARG A 67 -11.90 -21.27 -0.49
CA ARG A 67 -10.85 -22.13 0.07
C ARG A 67 -10.36 -21.50 1.38
N PRO A 68 -10.14 -22.34 2.42
CA PRO A 68 -9.65 -21.83 3.72
C PRO A 68 -8.20 -21.36 3.60
N GLY A 69 -7.87 -20.28 4.29
CA GLY A 69 -6.49 -19.85 4.51
C GLY A 69 -5.67 -20.91 5.24
N ARG A 70 -4.38 -20.94 4.99
CA ARG A 70 -3.46 -21.91 5.60
C ARG A 70 -3.24 -21.63 7.10
N ASN A 71 -3.06 -22.69 7.86
CA ASN A 71 -2.60 -22.59 9.25
C ASN A 71 -1.06 -22.51 9.25
N GLY A 72 -0.48 -21.60 10.04
CA GLY A 72 0.98 -21.48 10.17
C GLY A 72 1.67 -22.71 10.78
N ASP A 73 0.93 -23.55 11.52
CA ASP A 73 1.39 -24.87 11.95
C ASP A 73 1.24 -25.86 10.79
N ASP A 74 2.35 -26.34 10.26
CA ASP A 74 2.41 -27.31 9.15
C ASP A 74 1.79 -28.66 9.48
N LYS A 75 1.65 -28.99 10.78
CA LYS A 75 1.02 -30.21 11.26
C LYS A 75 -0.50 -30.12 11.37
N ALA A 76 -1.06 -28.93 11.23
CA ALA A 76 -2.52 -28.75 11.21
C ALA A 76 -3.14 -29.38 9.96
N LEU A 77 -4.44 -29.70 10.02
CA LEU A 77 -5.18 -30.34 8.92
C LEU A 77 -5.05 -29.58 7.59
N ASN A 78 -5.00 -28.24 7.62
CA ASN A 78 -4.73 -27.38 6.46
C ASN A 78 -3.45 -26.57 6.64
N GLY A 79 -2.41 -27.20 7.19
CA GLY A 79 -1.11 -26.59 7.46
C GLY A 79 -0.50 -25.94 6.22
N ALA A 80 0.28 -24.92 6.45
CA ALA A 80 1.03 -24.26 5.39
C ALA A 80 2.10 -25.20 4.82
N ASN A 81 2.34 -25.07 3.52
CA ASN A 81 3.46 -25.75 2.89
C ASN A 81 4.76 -24.99 3.19
N TYR A 82 5.77 -25.71 3.66
CA TYR A 82 7.14 -25.22 3.82
C TYR A 82 8.15 -26.07 3.03
N ASP A 83 7.66 -26.93 2.13
CA ASP A 83 8.48 -27.71 1.20
C ASP A 83 8.64 -26.94 -0.12
N GLU A 84 9.86 -26.47 -0.39
CA GLU A 84 10.19 -25.69 -1.57
C GLU A 84 9.88 -26.45 -2.88
N ALA A 85 9.98 -27.79 -2.89
CA ALA A 85 9.65 -28.61 -4.05
C ALA A 85 8.17 -28.52 -4.44
N LYS A 86 7.29 -28.13 -3.53
CA LYS A 86 5.85 -27.96 -3.73
C LYS A 86 5.42 -26.48 -3.78
N ALA A 87 6.38 -25.56 -3.72
CA ALA A 87 6.10 -24.14 -3.55
C ALA A 87 5.56 -23.45 -4.82
N ASN A 88 5.80 -24.01 -6.01
CA ASN A 88 5.48 -23.35 -7.29
C ASN A 88 4.43 -24.13 -8.12
N PRO A 89 3.17 -24.23 -7.64
CA PRO A 89 2.09 -24.89 -8.40
C PRO A 89 1.74 -24.13 -9.69
N TYR A 90 1.97 -22.82 -9.72
CA TYR A 90 1.73 -21.92 -10.85
C TYR A 90 3.03 -21.21 -11.23
N PRO A 91 3.94 -21.91 -11.98
CA PRO A 91 5.31 -21.44 -12.15
C PRO A 91 5.46 -20.29 -13.17
N ASN A 92 4.41 -19.95 -13.91
CA ASN A 92 4.49 -18.92 -14.94
C ASN A 92 3.87 -17.62 -14.46
N LEU A 93 4.71 -16.58 -14.36
CA LEU A 93 4.26 -15.22 -14.04
C LEU A 93 3.76 -14.53 -15.31
N PRO A 94 2.76 -13.64 -15.21
CA PRO A 94 2.46 -12.71 -16.30
C PRO A 94 3.69 -11.86 -16.60
N ASP A 95 4.07 -11.73 -17.86
CA ASP A 95 5.27 -10.99 -18.26
C ASP A 95 5.07 -9.48 -17.98
N VAL A 96 6.00 -8.90 -17.21
CA VAL A 96 5.96 -7.49 -16.83
C VAL A 96 6.20 -6.55 -18.02
N LEU A 97 6.91 -7.00 -19.06
CA LEU A 97 7.22 -6.25 -20.27
C LEU A 97 6.41 -6.67 -21.51
N THR A 98 5.24 -7.24 -21.29
CA THR A 98 4.27 -7.54 -22.37
C THR A 98 2.97 -6.77 -22.12
N LEU A 99 2.51 -6.01 -23.12
CA LEU A 99 1.24 -5.27 -23.08
C LEU A 99 0.03 -6.22 -23.00
N GLN A 100 -1.13 -5.74 -22.60
CA GLN A 100 -2.36 -6.54 -22.56
C GLN A 100 -2.77 -7.09 -23.95
N ASN A 101 -2.37 -6.42 -25.03
CA ASN A 101 -2.60 -6.86 -26.41
C ASN A 101 -1.58 -7.92 -26.89
N GLY A 102 -0.61 -8.31 -26.04
CA GLY A 102 0.43 -9.29 -26.34
C GLY A 102 1.70 -8.71 -26.98
N GLU A 103 1.78 -7.41 -27.23
CA GLU A 103 2.98 -6.77 -27.78
C GLU A 103 4.08 -6.58 -26.72
N PRO A 104 5.36 -6.81 -27.07
CA PRO A 104 6.45 -6.61 -26.13
C PRO A 104 6.77 -5.12 -25.90
N VAL A 105 7.02 -4.76 -24.65
CA VAL A 105 7.52 -3.44 -24.24
C VAL A 105 9.03 -3.42 -24.37
N ARG A 106 9.56 -2.54 -25.22
CA ARG A 106 11.00 -2.46 -25.55
C ARG A 106 11.60 -1.08 -25.31
N THR A 107 10.77 -0.06 -25.07
CA THR A 107 11.23 1.31 -24.87
C THR A 107 10.67 1.91 -23.58
N VAL A 108 11.38 2.92 -23.06
CA VAL A 108 10.95 3.70 -21.89
C VAL A 108 9.59 4.32 -22.13
N GLU A 109 9.34 4.83 -23.35
CA GLU A 109 8.09 5.47 -23.73
C GLU A 109 6.91 4.49 -23.69
N GLN A 110 7.08 3.27 -24.23
CA GLN A 110 6.04 2.23 -24.17
C GLN A 110 5.72 1.84 -22.72
N TRP A 111 6.74 1.75 -21.86
CA TRP A 111 6.55 1.52 -20.44
C TRP A 111 5.76 2.67 -19.79
N GLN A 112 6.25 3.90 -19.93
CA GLN A 112 5.66 5.05 -19.23
C GLN A 112 4.26 5.41 -19.71
N GLN A 113 4.02 5.34 -21.04
CA GLN A 113 2.76 5.78 -21.64
C GLN A 113 1.68 4.71 -21.63
N THR A 114 2.06 3.41 -21.59
CA THR A 114 1.08 2.32 -21.76
C THR A 114 1.20 1.28 -20.66
N ARG A 115 2.31 0.54 -20.61
CA ARG A 115 2.38 -0.66 -19.76
C ARG A 115 2.23 -0.38 -18.28
N ARG A 116 2.87 0.67 -17.80
CA ARG A 116 2.78 1.10 -16.42
C ARG A 116 1.32 1.39 -16.00
N SER A 117 0.56 2.04 -16.87
CA SER A 117 -0.86 2.34 -16.63
C SER A 117 -1.72 1.09 -16.66
N GLU A 118 -1.45 0.13 -17.55
CA GLU A 118 -2.14 -1.17 -17.59
C GLU A 118 -1.92 -1.96 -16.28
N ILE A 119 -0.68 -2.04 -15.82
CA ILE A 119 -0.33 -2.73 -14.57
C ILE A 119 -1.01 -2.05 -13.38
N ARG A 120 -0.94 -0.72 -13.31
CA ARG A 120 -1.58 0.06 -12.25
C ARG A 120 -3.08 -0.19 -12.21
N GLU A 121 -3.75 -0.14 -13.36
CA GLU A 121 -5.18 -0.40 -13.48
C GLU A 121 -5.57 -1.80 -13.00
N LEU A 122 -4.80 -2.83 -13.38
CA LEU A 122 -5.02 -4.19 -12.93
C LEU A 122 -4.82 -4.36 -11.43
N LEU A 123 -3.77 -3.74 -10.87
CA LEU A 123 -3.50 -3.76 -9.42
C LEU A 123 -4.58 -3.01 -8.63
N GLU A 124 -5.06 -1.87 -9.14
CA GLU A 124 -6.16 -1.12 -8.52
C GLU A 124 -7.46 -1.92 -8.56
N ARG A 125 -7.79 -2.53 -9.68
CA ARG A 125 -9.05 -3.26 -9.81
C ARG A 125 -9.06 -4.58 -9.04
N GLU A 126 -7.97 -5.34 -9.08
CA GLU A 126 -7.98 -6.73 -8.62
C GLU A 126 -7.25 -6.96 -7.29
N VAL A 127 -6.33 -6.07 -6.88
CA VAL A 127 -5.45 -6.36 -5.75
C VAL A 127 -5.60 -5.38 -4.59
N TYR A 128 -5.39 -4.07 -4.82
CA TYR A 128 -5.34 -3.09 -3.74
C TYR A 128 -6.55 -2.16 -3.66
N GLY A 129 -7.32 -2.07 -4.74
CA GLY A 129 -8.50 -1.22 -4.88
C GLY A 129 -8.19 0.20 -5.36
N ARG A 130 -9.22 0.85 -5.87
CA ARG A 130 -9.15 2.20 -6.44
C ARG A 130 -9.32 3.25 -5.35
N VAL A 131 -8.46 4.24 -5.34
CA VAL A 131 -8.72 5.47 -4.59
C VAL A 131 -9.81 6.24 -5.33
N PRO A 132 -10.92 6.61 -4.67
CA PRO A 132 -12.01 7.32 -5.36
C PRO A 132 -11.60 8.75 -5.73
N ALA A 133 -12.16 9.29 -6.80
CA ALA A 133 -11.83 10.62 -7.30
C ALA A 133 -12.24 11.75 -6.31
N ASN A 134 -13.21 11.49 -5.44
CA ASN A 134 -13.76 12.44 -4.47
C ASN A 134 -13.09 12.36 -3.09
N VAL A 135 -11.81 11.93 -3.00
CA VAL A 135 -11.10 11.94 -1.73
C VAL A 135 -11.10 13.33 -1.10
N PRO A 136 -11.36 13.42 0.22
CA PRO A 136 -11.45 14.70 0.89
C PRO A 136 -10.09 15.39 1.00
N LYS A 137 -10.12 16.72 1.14
CA LYS A 137 -8.93 17.53 1.40
C LYS A 137 -8.40 17.26 2.80
N VAL A 138 -7.09 17.43 2.96
CA VAL A 138 -6.41 17.34 4.26
C VAL A 138 -5.76 18.69 4.55
N THR A 139 -6.04 19.23 5.75
CA THR A 139 -5.39 20.44 6.28
C THR A 139 -4.45 20.02 7.40
N TRP A 140 -3.20 20.48 7.34
CA TRP A 140 -2.16 20.07 8.27
C TRP A 140 -1.95 21.11 9.37
N GLU A 141 -1.84 20.66 10.62
CA GLU A 141 -1.57 21.48 11.80
C GLU A 141 -0.42 20.89 12.61
N VAL A 142 0.53 21.72 13.03
CA VAL A 142 1.54 21.35 14.01
C VAL A 142 0.93 21.56 15.40
N ARG A 143 0.71 20.47 16.14
CA ARG A 143 0.09 20.48 17.48
C ARG A 143 1.09 20.72 18.58
N GLU A 144 2.30 20.18 18.42
CA GLU A 144 3.37 20.26 19.39
C GLU A 144 4.73 20.31 18.69
N THR A 145 5.65 21.06 19.26
CA THR A 145 7.06 21.05 18.85
C THR A 145 7.91 20.98 20.10
N ARG A 146 8.89 20.09 20.12
CA ARG A 146 9.81 19.94 21.23
C ARG A 146 11.23 19.68 20.76
N GLU A 147 12.19 20.08 21.56
CA GLU A 147 13.59 19.72 21.36
C GLU A 147 13.87 18.40 22.09
N ILE A 148 14.56 17.49 21.42
CA ILE A 148 14.93 16.17 21.94
C ILE A 148 16.40 15.87 21.67
N GLN A 149 16.94 14.84 22.34
CA GLN A 149 18.24 14.24 21.99
C GLN A 149 17.98 12.91 21.29
N ALA A 150 18.51 12.75 20.09
CA ALA A 150 18.42 11.52 19.29
C ALA A 150 19.74 11.30 18.54
N GLY A 151 20.26 10.07 18.52
CA GLY A 151 21.49 9.74 17.81
C GLY A 151 22.71 10.57 18.19
N GLY A 152 22.78 11.06 19.43
CA GLY A 152 23.85 11.93 19.92
C GLY A 152 23.79 13.37 19.41
N LYS A 153 22.70 13.78 18.78
CA LYS A 153 22.46 15.14 18.25
C LYS A 153 21.20 15.76 18.85
N THR A 154 21.16 17.09 18.88
CA THR A 154 19.92 17.82 19.16
C THR A 154 19.02 17.76 17.93
N ALA A 155 17.74 17.45 18.13
CA ALA A 155 16.75 17.36 17.08
C ALA A 155 15.45 18.08 17.48
N ILE A 156 14.72 18.55 16.48
CA ILE A 156 13.38 19.13 16.64
C ILE A 156 12.35 18.07 16.26
N GLN A 157 11.50 17.72 17.21
CA GLN A 157 10.41 16.77 17.00
C GLN A 157 9.07 17.50 17.00
N LYS A 158 8.28 17.28 15.94
CA LYS A 158 6.95 17.87 15.75
C LYS A 158 5.87 16.80 15.83
N HIS A 159 4.76 17.08 16.50
CA HIS A 159 3.50 16.36 16.34
C HIS A 159 2.64 17.08 15.31
N ILE A 160 2.28 16.40 14.25
CA ILE A 160 1.59 16.95 13.10
C ILE A 160 0.31 16.16 12.88
N VAL A 161 -0.82 16.87 12.73
CA VAL A 161 -2.13 16.24 12.52
C VAL A 161 -2.73 16.78 11.24
N GLY A 162 -3.03 15.84 10.33
CA GLY A 162 -3.79 16.10 9.11
C GLY A 162 -5.28 15.95 9.38
N ILE A 163 -6.01 17.05 9.38
CA ILE A 163 -7.47 17.08 9.55
C ILE A 163 -8.10 16.83 8.19
N VAL A 164 -8.78 15.71 8.07
CA VAL A 164 -9.47 15.31 6.83
C VAL A 164 -10.87 15.97 6.81
N ASP A 165 -11.22 16.61 5.70
CA ASP A 165 -12.55 17.20 5.53
C ASP A 165 -13.63 16.11 5.56
N SER A 166 -14.46 16.16 6.60
CA SER A 166 -15.57 15.22 6.82
C SER A 166 -16.94 15.81 6.50
N SER A 167 -17.00 16.91 5.76
CA SER A 167 -18.28 17.60 5.45
C SER A 167 -19.30 16.71 4.72
N ALA A 168 -18.81 15.75 3.91
CA ALA A 168 -19.67 14.80 3.19
C ALA A 168 -20.35 13.77 4.11
N CYS A 169 -19.70 13.37 5.23
CA CYS A 169 -20.22 12.43 6.23
C CYS A 169 -19.70 12.85 7.63
N PRO A 170 -20.36 13.82 8.30
CA PRO A 170 -19.86 14.42 9.54
C PRO A 170 -19.72 13.44 10.72
N GLU A 171 -20.39 12.29 10.66
CA GLU A 171 -20.35 11.23 11.67
C GLU A 171 -19.03 10.45 11.65
N ILE A 172 -18.25 10.56 10.55
CA ILE A 172 -16.96 9.89 10.38
C ILE A 172 -15.86 10.94 10.41
N LYS A 173 -15.03 10.89 11.45
CA LYS A 173 -13.87 11.77 11.61
C LYS A 173 -12.59 11.01 11.34
N VAL A 174 -11.69 11.59 10.54
CA VAL A 174 -10.37 11.06 10.25
C VAL A 174 -9.34 12.15 10.51
N ASN A 175 -8.36 11.85 11.36
CA ASN A 175 -7.26 12.75 11.66
C ASN A 175 -5.95 11.97 11.51
N ILE A 176 -5.19 12.29 10.50
CA ILE A 176 -3.91 11.61 10.20
C ILE A 176 -2.86 12.08 11.21
N SER A 177 -2.34 11.18 12.04
CA SER A 177 -1.32 11.51 13.02
C SER A 177 0.07 11.15 12.50
N MET A 178 0.97 12.13 12.54
CA MET A 178 2.38 11.98 12.15
C MET A 178 3.30 12.66 13.14
N SER A 179 4.45 12.06 13.44
CA SER A 179 5.60 12.75 14.03
C SER A 179 6.67 13.00 12.99
N LEU A 180 7.37 14.13 13.08
CA LEU A 180 8.54 14.45 12.26
C LEU A 180 9.66 14.90 13.17
N THR A 181 10.79 14.21 13.10
CA THR A 181 12.02 14.56 13.83
C THR A 181 13.10 14.94 12.83
N LEU A 182 13.65 16.14 12.97
CA LEU A 182 14.71 16.67 12.11
C LEU A 182 15.92 17.05 12.93
N PRO A 183 17.16 16.77 12.49
CA PRO A 183 18.35 17.25 13.18
C PRO A 183 18.38 18.80 13.17
N LYS A 184 18.72 19.42 14.31
CA LYS A 184 18.65 20.89 14.49
C LYS A 184 19.75 21.62 13.75
N ASP A 185 20.96 21.11 13.78
CA ASP A 185 22.19 21.81 13.37
C ASP A 185 22.77 21.23 12.05
N VAL A 186 21.91 20.93 11.07
CA VAL A 186 22.33 20.47 9.74
C VAL A 186 22.12 21.57 8.71
N ALA A 187 23.15 21.82 7.90
CA ALA A 187 23.03 22.78 6.80
C ALA A 187 22.19 22.21 5.65
N GLY A 188 21.13 22.95 5.30
CA GLY A 188 20.27 22.61 4.16
C GLY A 188 19.17 21.59 4.47
N ALA A 189 18.45 21.20 3.43
CA ALA A 189 17.35 20.25 3.53
C ALA A 189 17.87 18.80 3.59
N VAL A 190 17.32 17.99 4.50
CA VAL A 190 17.76 16.63 4.77
C VAL A 190 16.85 15.58 4.13
N PRO A 191 17.36 14.38 3.77
CA PRO A 191 16.54 13.22 3.46
C PRO A 191 15.66 12.85 4.64
N VAL A 192 14.46 12.29 4.40
CA VAL A 192 13.56 11.81 5.45
C VAL A 192 13.12 10.40 5.14
N LEU A 193 13.22 9.50 6.12
CA LEU A 193 12.57 8.19 6.04
C LEU A 193 11.27 8.22 6.86
N MET A 194 10.13 8.13 6.15
CA MET A 194 8.81 7.96 6.77
C MET A 194 8.56 6.47 7.00
N SER A 195 8.09 6.12 8.20
CA SER A 195 7.73 4.76 8.55
C SER A 195 6.31 4.69 9.06
N PHE A 196 5.58 3.62 8.74
CA PHE A 196 4.33 3.32 9.42
C PHE A 196 4.59 2.82 10.83
N GLY A 197 3.86 3.37 11.81
CA GLY A 197 4.01 3.02 13.22
C GLY A 197 3.24 3.96 14.14
N TRP A 198 3.41 3.80 15.45
CA TRP A 198 2.81 4.68 16.44
C TRP A 198 3.73 5.88 16.70
N THR A 199 3.13 7.06 16.71
CA THR A 199 3.88 8.29 17.04
C THR A 199 4.19 8.33 18.53
N PRO A 200 5.27 9.02 18.97
CA PRO A 200 5.61 9.17 20.39
C PRO A 200 4.62 10.08 21.16
N PHE A 201 3.61 10.62 20.49
CA PHE A 201 2.58 11.50 21.05
C PHE A 201 1.26 10.77 21.31
N GLU A 202 1.18 9.48 20.99
CA GLU A 202 -0.01 8.66 21.15
C GLU A 202 0.28 7.44 22.02
N PRO A 203 -0.69 6.97 22.82
CA PRO A 203 -0.53 5.73 23.55
C PRO A 203 -0.40 4.56 22.57
N SER A 204 0.72 3.84 22.62
CA SER A 204 0.88 2.61 21.85
C SER A 204 -0.04 1.52 22.42
N PRO A 205 -0.86 0.85 21.60
CA PRO A 205 -1.64 -0.30 22.05
C PRO A 205 -0.75 -1.50 22.41
N PHE A 206 0.50 -1.48 21.94
CA PHE A 206 1.50 -2.48 22.28
C PHE A 206 2.45 -1.94 23.34
N ASN A 207 2.31 -2.42 24.56
CA ASN A 207 3.22 -2.08 25.65
C ASN A 207 4.53 -2.88 25.50
N PHE A 208 5.33 -2.57 24.49
CA PHE A 208 6.65 -3.16 24.29
C PHE A 208 7.64 -2.82 25.43
N GLY A 209 7.27 -1.90 26.36
CA GLY A 209 8.06 -1.50 27.52
C GLY A 209 7.85 -2.32 28.80
N GLY A 210 6.93 -3.30 28.82
CA GLY A 210 6.38 -3.87 30.06
C GLY A 210 7.16 -4.98 30.74
N ARG A 211 8.13 -5.63 30.09
CA ARG A 211 8.87 -6.77 30.71
C ARG A 211 10.39 -6.76 30.59
N GLY A 212 11.01 -5.75 30.00
CA GLY A 212 12.47 -5.70 29.89
C GLY A 212 13.11 -4.34 30.20
N GLY A 213 12.32 -3.29 30.48
CA GLY A 213 12.81 -1.91 30.48
C GLY A 213 12.90 -1.19 31.81
N ARG A 214 12.39 -1.72 32.91
CA ARG A 214 12.40 -1.01 34.19
C ARG A 214 13.71 -1.10 34.99
N ASP A 215 14.57 -2.07 34.68
CA ASP A 215 15.80 -2.33 35.43
C ASP A 215 17.10 -2.18 34.62
N ARG A 216 17.06 -1.60 33.42
CA ARG A 216 18.29 -1.30 32.68
C ARG A 216 18.75 0.14 32.95
N PRO A 217 20.04 0.33 33.26
CA PRO A 217 20.63 1.66 33.41
C PRO A 217 20.35 2.50 32.14
N ALA A 218 20.12 3.81 32.32
CA ALA A 218 19.76 4.75 31.26
C ALA A 218 20.78 4.88 30.09
N GLY A 219 21.89 4.14 30.10
CA GLY A 219 22.93 4.13 29.06
C GLY A 219 22.99 2.83 28.23
N ALA A 220 22.08 1.86 28.41
CA ALA A 220 22.18 0.52 27.82
C ALA A 220 21.11 0.19 26.76
N ARG A 221 20.36 1.19 26.28
CA ARG A 221 19.39 0.96 25.20
C ARG A 221 20.11 0.99 23.83
N PRO A 222 19.92 -0.04 23.00
CA PRO A 222 20.45 0.01 21.64
C PRO A 222 19.84 1.20 20.87
N PRO A 223 20.59 1.82 19.94
CA PRO A 223 20.08 2.91 19.10
C PRO A 223 18.81 2.48 18.34
N THR A 224 17.80 3.34 18.39
CA THR A 224 16.57 3.15 17.61
C THR A 224 16.77 3.56 16.15
N ARG A 225 15.79 3.25 15.28
CA ARG A 225 15.76 3.78 13.91
C ARG A 225 15.89 5.31 13.89
N GLU A 226 15.15 6.03 14.74
CA GLU A 226 15.25 7.50 14.87
C GLU A 226 16.66 7.91 15.23
N ASP A 227 17.31 7.25 16.22
CA ASP A 227 18.69 7.55 16.60
C ASP A 227 19.67 7.37 15.43
N LYS A 228 19.53 6.29 14.65
CA LYS A 228 20.41 5.99 13.51
C LYS A 228 20.23 7.00 12.37
N LEU A 229 18.99 7.37 12.05
CA LEU A 229 18.67 8.36 11.02
C LEU A 229 19.22 9.74 11.40
N ILE A 230 18.92 10.20 12.62
CA ILE A 230 19.38 11.51 13.11
C ILE A 230 20.93 11.55 13.20
N ALA A 231 21.58 10.49 13.66
CA ALA A 231 23.05 10.39 13.68
C ALA A 231 23.65 10.54 12.27
N ALA A 232 23.00 9.97 11.26
CA ALA A 232 23.40 10.08 9.84
C ALA A 232 23.07 11.45 9.22
N GLY A 233 22.37 12.34 9.92
CA GLY A 233 21.93 13.64 9.38
C GLY A 233 20.63 13.58 8.57
N TRP A 234 19.89 12.47 8.66
CA TRP A 234 18.56 12.31 8.06
C TRP A 234 17.47 12.74 9.05
N GLY A 235 16.30 13.04 8.53
CA GLY A 235 15.06 13.13 9.32
C GLY A 235 14.35 11.79 9.42
N CYS A 236 13.52 11.66 10.47
CA CYS A 236 12.66 10.53 10.73
C CYS A 236 11.21 10.99 10.81
N ALA A 237 10.31 10.40 10.04
CA ALA A 237 8.88 10.59 10.20
C ALA A 237 8.21 9.27 10.59
N THR A 238 7.21 9.35 11.48
CA THR A 238 6.37 8.19 11.82
C THR A 238 4.91 8.55 11.59
N LEU A 239 4.25 7.80 10.72
CA LEU A 239 2.83 7.95 10.41
C LEU A 239 2.05 6.82 11.07
N ASN A 240 1.04 7.17 11.89
CA ASN A 240 0.15 6.17 12.45
C ASN A 240 -0.94 5.77 11.43
N PRO A 241 -0.84 4.60 10.79
CA PRO A 241 -1.77 4.19 9.72
C PRO A 241 -3.19 3.95 10.26
N THR A 242 -3.34 3.56 11.53
CA THR A 242 -4.66 3.29 12.12
C THR A 242 -5.50 4.55 12.32
N THR A 243 -4.87 5.72 12.30
CA THR A 243 -5.59 7.01 12.31
C THR A 243 -6.17 7.38 10.94
N VAL A 244 -5.69 6.76 9.87
CA VAL A 244 -6.21 6.87 8.50
C VAL A 244 -7.33 5.87 8.29
N GLN A 245 -7.04 4.60 8.58
CA GLN A 245 -7.94 3.47 8.43
C GLN A 245 -7.59 2.40 9.45
N ASP A 246 -8.59 1.93 10.20
CA ASP A 246 -8.38 0.86 11.17
C ASP A 246 -7.89 -0.43 10.50
N ASP A 247 -7.08 -1.18 11.23
CA ASP A 247 -6.68 -2.54 10.90
C ASP A 247 -7.78 -3.51 11.39
N SER A 248 -8.88 -3.54 10.67
CA SER A 248 -10.17 -4.13 11.09
C SER A 248 -10.24 -5.66 11.03
N GLY A 249 -9.12 -6.33 10.77
CA GLY A 249 -9.09 -7.79 10.69
C GLY A 249 -9.33 -8.48 12.04
N GLY A 250 -9.75 -9.74 12.00
CA GLY A 250 -10.00 -10.58 13.17
C GLY A 250 -8.78 -10.86 14.07
N PHE A 251 -7.64 -10.23 13.80
CA PHE A 251 -6.41 -10.28 14.60
C PHE A 251 -6.42 -9.38 15.84
N GLN A 252 -7.55 -8.82 16.25
CA GLN A 252 -7.67 -8.26 17.60
C GLN A 252 -7.73 -9.35 18.72
N ARG A 253 -7.31 -10.55 18.45
CA ARG A 253 -6.82 -11.41 19.51
C ARG A 253 -5.52 -10.78 20.00
N ASN A 254 -5.56 -10.32 21.28
CA ASN A 254 -4.35 -10.03 22.02
C ASN A 254 -3.28 -11.06 21.62
N PRO A 255 -2.21 -10.72 20.93
CA PRO A 255 -1.20 -11.67 20.51
C PRO A 255 -0.56 -12.41 21.69
N PHE A 256 -0.88 -12.00 22.93
CA PHE A 256 -0.46 -12.58 24.18
C PHE A 256 -1.59 -13.33 24.95
N GLY A 257 -2.71 -13.67 24.27
CA GLY A 257 -3.65 -14.69 24.79
C GLY A 257 -4.60 -14.27 25.90
N GLY A 258 -4.81 -12.97 26.15
CA GLY A 258 -5.83 -12.49 27.08
C GLY A 258 -7.24 -12.45 26.45
N PRO A 259 -8.33 -12.69 27.25
CA PRO A 259 -9.68 -12.54 26.75
C PRO A 259 -9.92 -11.09 26.30
N ALA A 260 -10.62 -10.90 25.16
CA ALA A 260 -11.12 -9.60 24.75
C ALA A 260 -12.00 -9.05 25.89
N LYS A 261 -11.83 -7.78 26.25
CA LYS A 261 -12.72 -7.12 27.23
C LYS A 261 -14.15 -7.16 26.68
N ALA A 262 -15.07 -7.64 27.49
CA ALA A 262 -16.47 -7.86 27.09
C ALA A 262 -17.23 -6.59 26.67
N ASP A 263 -16.68 -5.42 26.95
CA ASP A 263 -17.19 -4.07 26.66
C ASP A 263 -16.39 -3.35 25.57
N ALA A 264 -15.38 -4.00 24.97
CA ALA A 264 -14.75 -3.46 23.77
C ALA A 264 -15.80 -3.39 22.66
N GLN A 265 -16.14 -2.17 22.22
CA GLN A 265 -16.89 -1.95 20.98
C GLN A 265 -16.32 -2.85 19.90
N PRO A 266 -17.14 -3.47 19.03
CA PRO A 266 -16.61 -4.29 17.95
C PRO A 266 -15.68 -3.41 17.11
N VAL A 267 -14.40 -3.52 17.39
CA VAL A 267 -13.34 -2.85 16.66
C VAL A 267 -13.31 -3.53 15.30
N GLY A 268 -13.40 -2.75 14.27
CA GLY A 268 -13.56 -3.23 12.92
C GLY A 268 -15.03 -3.22 12.52
N ALA A 269 -15.61 -2.04 12.53
CA ALA A 269 -16.92 -1.80 11.93
C ALA A 269 -16.79 -1.90 10.40
N GLY A 270 -16.38 -3.05 9.86
CA GLY A 270 -16.18 -3.19 8.43
C GLY A 270 -15.47 -1.97 7.83
N LEU A 271 -15.28 -1.91 6.57
CA LEU A 271 -14.66 -0.75 5.92
C LEU A 271 -15.64 0.43 5.74
N THR A 272 -16.61 0.58 6.66
CA THR A 272 -17.61 1.65 6.70
C THR A 272 -17.21 2.83 7.60
N ARG A 273 -15.98 2.77 8.16
CA ARG A 273 -15.34 3.83 8.96
C ARG A 273 -13.94 4.14 8.45
N GLY A 274 -13.24 5.08 9.10
CA GLY A 274 -11.96 5.57 8.62
C GLY A 274 -12.11 6.30 7.29
N ILE A 275 -11.03 6.43 6.55
CA ILE A 275 -11.06 7.15 5.26
C ILE A 275 -11.89 6.42 4.20
N ILE A 276 -11.90 5.08 4.21
CA ILE A 276 -12.71 4.27 3.29
C ILE A 276 -14.20 4.55 3.55
N GLY A 277 -14.64 4.45 4.79
CA GLY A 277 -16.01 4.75 5.16
C GLY A 277 -16.40 6.21 4.92
N LEU A 278 -15.50 7.16 5.16
CA LEU A 278 -15.76 8.57 4.88
C LEU A 278 -16.06 8.82 3.40
N THR A 279 -15.26 8.24 2.50
CA THR A 279 -15.46 8.38 1.05
C THR A 279 -16.69 7.63 0.53
N ASN A 280 -17.10 6.56 1.19
CA ASN A 280 -18.30 5.78 0.86
C ASN A 280 -19.54 6.21 1.67
N LEU A 281 -19.47 7.36 2.34
CA LEU A 281 -20.58 7.91 3.15
C LEU A 281 -21.10 6.93 4.21
N GLY A 282 -20.20 6.15 4.81
CA GLY A 282 -20.54 5.13 5.81
C GLY A 282 -21.18 3.87 5.24
N GLN A 283 -21.22 3.71 3.93
CA GLN A 283 -21.77 2.50 3.28
C GLN A 283 -20.69 1.45 3.02
N PRO A 284 -21.04 0.17 2.86
CA PRO A 284 -20.10 -0.88 2.49
C PRO A 284 -19.42 -0.58 1.15
N ARG A 285 -18.16 -0.95 1.04
CA ARG A 285 -17.38 -0.77 -0.19
C ARG A 285 -17.87 -1.65 -1.34
N GLN A 286 -17.63 -1.18 -2.56
CA GLN A 286 -17.76 -1.97 -3.77
C GLN A 286 -16.55 -2.90 -3.95
N PRO A 287 -16.64 -3.95 -4.77
CA PRO A 287 -15.56 -4.92 -4.96
C PRO A 287 -14.23 -4.36 -5.45
N ASP A 288 -14.21 -3.25 -6.19
CA ASP A 288 -13.01 -2.59 -6.67
C ASP A 288 -12.60 -1.35 -5.85
N ASP A 289 -13.34 -1.04 -4.78
CA ASP A 289 -12.93 0.00 -3.82
C ASP A 289 -11.65 -0.41 -3.08
N TRP A 290 -10.94 0.59 -2.62
CA TRP A 290 -9.66 0.43 -1.92
C TRP A 290 -9.75 -0.39 -0.63
N GLY A 291 -8.68 -1.16 -0.38
CA GLY A 291 -8.43 -1.83 0.89
C GLY A 291 -7.58 -0.96 1.82
N ALA A 292 -7.39 -1.43 3.04
CA ALA A 292 -6.63 -0.71 4.05
C ALA A 292 -5.18 -0.43 3.63
N LEU A 293 -4.51 -1.36 2.91
CA LEU A 293 -3.14 -1.11 2.41
C LEU A 293 -3.09 0.11 1.49
N ARG A 294 -4.09 0.25 0.61
CA ARG A 294 -4.18 1.38 -0.31
C ARG A 294 -4.55 2.67 0.42
N ALA A 295 -5.41 2.58 1.44
CA ALA A 295 -5.79 3.71 2.30
C ALA A 295 -4.60 4.20 3.14
N TRP A 296 -3.80 3.30 3.71
CA TRP A 296 -2.56 3.68 4.41
C TRP A 296 -1.55 4.32 3.46
N GLY A 297 -1.40 3.78 2.24
CA GLY A 297 -0.59 4.40 1.19
C GLY A 297 -1.07 5.80 0.81
N TRP A 298 -2.39 6.02 0.72
CA TRP A 298 -2.97 7.35 0.52
C TRP A 298 -2.64 8.29 1.70
N GLY A 299 -2.77 7.83 2.94
CA GLY A 299 -2.38 8.61 4.12
C GLY A 299 -0.91 9.03 4.08
N ALA A 300 0.00 8.13 3.65
CA ALA A 300 1.41 8.44 3.46
C ALA A 300 1.64 9.48 2.35
N SER A 301 0.88 9.39 1.24
CA SER A 301 0.90 10.42 0.19
C SER A 301 0.45 11.79 0.69
N ARG A 302 -0.57 11.83 1.55
CA ARG A 302 -1.01 13.10 2.19
C ARG A 302 0.05 13.65 3.16
N ALA A 303 0.71 12.76 3.93
CA ALA A 303 1.82 13.15 4.78
C ALA A 303 3.01 13.69 3.96
N LEU A 304 3.27 13.12 2.79
CA LEU A 304 4.28 13.63 1.86
C LEU A 304 3.93 15.04 1.36
N ASP A 305 2.64 15.36 1.12
CA ASP A 305 2.23 16.74 0.78
C ASP A 305 2.66 17.76 1.86
N TYR A 306 2.58 17.38 3.13
CA TYR A 306 3.08 18.21 4.22
C TYR A 306 4.61 18.30 4.20
N LEU A 307 5.31 17.18 4.02
CA LEU A 307 6.78 17.18 4.00
C LEU A 307 7.35 18.01 2.84
N GLU A 308 6.65 18.12 1.72
CA GLU A 308 7.01 18.99 0.60
C GLU A 308 6.94 20.49 0.96
N THR A 309 6.20 20.86 2.01
CA THR A 309 6.13 22.25 2.51
C THR A 309 7.20 22.59 3.55
N GLU A 310 7.86 21.59 4.13
CA GLU A 310 8.91 21.74 5.14
C GLU A 310 10.25 22.07 4.47
N THR A 311 10.73 23.30 4.62
CA THR A 311 11.98 23.77 3.97
C THR A 311 13.23 23.01 4.40
N ALA A 312 13.21 22.40 5.59
CA ALA A 312 14.29 21.56 6.09
C ALA A 312 14.26 20.11 5.57
N VAL A 313 13.25 19.76 4.76
CA VAL A 313 13.09 18.43 4.14
C VAL A 313 13.47 18.48 2.67
N ASN A 314 14.35 17.58 2.23
CA ASN A 314 14.59 17.35 0.82
C ASN A 314 13.47 16.46 0.25
N ALA A 315 12.44 17.08 -0.33
CA ALA A 315 11.25 16.39 -0.82
C ALA A 315 11.57 15.29 -1.88
N LYS A 316 12.65 15.43 -2.65
CA LYS A 316 13.09 14.40 -3.62
C LYS A 316 13.76 13.20 -2.97
N ARG A 317 14.11 13.29 -1.69
CA ARG A 317 14.75 12.24 -0.90
C ARG A 317 13.89 11.82 0.29
N VAL A 318 12.56 11.85 0.12
CA VAL A 318 11.63 11.27 1.09
C VAL A 318 11.42 9.80 0.73
N GLY A 319 11.65 8.92 1.70
CA GLY A 319 11.42 7.49 1.59
C GLY A 319 10.26 7.03 2.44
N ILE A 320 9.80 5.80 2.14
CA ILE A 320 8.75 5.10 2.91
C ILE A 320 9.26 3.75 3.40
N ALA A 321 8.99 3.39 4.64
CA ALA A 321 9.42 2.14 5.25
C ALA A 321 8.31 1.46 6.03
N GLY A 322 8.41 0.14 6.16
CA GLY A 322 7.52 -0.65 6.99
C GLY A 322 7.95 -2.10 7.10
N VAL A 323 7.49 -2.75 8.17
CA VAL A 323 7.71 -4.17 8.44
C VAL A 323 6.38 -4.90 8.42
N SER A 324 6.33 -6.15 7.94
CA SER A 324 5.12 -6.97 7.95
C SER A 324 3.99 -6.34 7.09
N ARG A 325 2.78 -6.23 7.62
CA ARG A 325 1.65 -5.53 6.97
C ARG A 325 1.97 -4.07 6.60
N TYR A 326 2.82 -3.41 7.39
CA TYR A 326 3.28 -2.06 7.08
C TYR A 326 4.36 -2.05 5.99
N GLY A 327 5.09 -3.16 5.82
CA GLY A 327 5.93 -3.39 4.64
C GLY A 327 5.10 -3.56 3.36
N LYS A 328 3.96 -4.28 3.44
CA LYS A 328 2.97 -4.32 2.34
C LYS A 328 2.50 -2.89 1.98
N ALA A 329 2.09 -2.11 3.00
CA ALA A 329 1.63 -0.73 2.82
C ALA A 329 2.70 0.21 2.26
N ALA A 330 3.96 0.06 2.68
CA ALA A 330 5.08 0.84 2.18
C ALA A 330 5.35 0.56 0.69
N LEU A 331 5.31 -0.71 0.27
CA LEU A 331 5.41 -1.09 -1.14
C LEU A 331 4.26 -0.48 -1.96
N VAL A 332 3.02 -0.57 -1.44
CA VAL A 332 1.84 0.02 -2.10
C VAL A 332 1.97 1.55 -2.19
N ALA A 333 2.36 2.23 -1.11
CA ALA A 333 2.58 3.68 -1.13
C ALA A 333 3.58 4.06 -2.21
N MET A 334 4.73 3.38 -2.26
CA MET A 334 5.79 3.66 -3.24
C MET A 334 5.35 3.35 -4.68
N ALA A 335 4.63 2.26 -4.91
CA ALA A 335 4.17 1.86 -6.24
C ALA A 335 3.15 2.85 -6.84
N PHE A 336 2.30 3.45 -6.00
CA PHE A 336 1.21 4.31 -6.44
C PHE A 336 1.47 5.82 -6.30
N ASP A 337 2.53 6.23 -5.59
CA ASP A 337 2.97 7.63 -5.51
C ASP A 337 4.46 7.74 -5.89
N GLU A 338 4.71 8.27 -7.08
CA GLU A 338 6.05 8.38 -7.66
C GLU A 338 6.95 9.41 -6.96
N ARG A 339 6.41 10.23 -6.08
CA ARG A 339 7.17 11.23 -5.31
C ARG A 339 8.04 10.61 -4.22
N PHE A 340 7.70 9.41 -3.72
CA PHE A 340 8.61 8.68 -2.84
C PHE A 340 9.87 8.28 -3.60
N GLY A 341 11.01 8.85 -3.24
CA GLY A 341 12.28 8.60 -3.91
C GLY A 341 12.92 7.26 -3.55
N MET A 342 12.51 6.64 -2.44
CA MET A 342 13.05 5.38 -1.95
C MET A 342 12.06 4.60 -1.08
N GLY A 343 12.26 3.29 -0.96
CA GLY A 343 11.47 2.42 -0.08
C GLY A 343 12.32 1.36 0.62
N LEU A 344 12.05 1.13 1.92
CA LEU A 344 12.55 0.01 2.69
C LEU A 344 11.39 -0.94 3.02
N ILE A 345 11.30 -2.01 2.24
CA ILE A 345 10.20 -2.97 2.28
C ILE A 345 10.65 -4.19 3.07
N ALA A 346 10.24 -4.28 4.33
CA ALA A 346 10.74 -5.32 5.21
C ALA A 346 9.70 -6.39 5.53
N SER A 347 10.10 -7.66 5.41
CA SER A 347 9.34 -8.85 5.83
C SER A 347 7.85 -8.78 5.46
N SER A 348 7.56 -8.36 4.24
CA SER A 348 6.20 -7.96 3.85
C SER A 348 5.27 -9.13 3.49
N GLY A 349 5.80 -10.31 3.14
CA GLY A 349 4.98 -11.51 2.88
C GLY A 349 3.98 -11.36 1.73
N ALA A 350 2.93 -12.16 1.76
CA ALA A 350 1.85 -12.15 0.76
C ALA A 350 1.09 -10.81 0.77
N GLY A 351 0.72 -10.30 -0.40
CA GLY A 351 0.16 -8.94 -0.54
C GLY A 351 1.20 -7.82 -0.48
N GLY A 352 2.47 -8.16 -0.20
CA GLY A 352 3.64 -7.31 -0.28
C GLY A 352 4.58 -7.76 -1.40
N SER A 353 5.86 -7.97 -1.08
CA SER A 353 6.88 -8.35 -2.08
C SER A 353 6.83 -9.82 -2.51
N ARG A 354 6.18 -10.70 -1.75
CA ARG A 354 6.12 -12.14 -2.06
C ARG A 354 5.14 -12.45 -3.17
N LEU A 355 5.52 -13.34 -4.12
CA LEU A 355 4.65 -13.76 -5.23
C LEU A 355 3.35 -14.41 -4.76
N HIS A 356 2.20 -13.97 -5.30
CA HIS A 356 0.88 -14.54 -4.99
C HIS A 356 0.74 -16.00 -5.46
N ARG A 357 1.38 -16.36 -6.58
CA ARG A 357 1.31 -17.69 -7.18
C ARG A 357 2.06 -18.78 -6.41
N ARG A 358 2.85 -18.41 -5.42
CA ARG A 358 3.58 -19.39 -4.61
C ARG A 358 2.68 -20.01 -3.53
N ASN A 359 2.84 -21.30 -3.32
CA ASN A 359 2.23 -22.06 -2.24
C ASN A 359 3.30 -22.37 -1.18
N PHE A 360 3.69 -21.35 -0.41
CA PHE A 360 4.66 -21.48 0.68
C PHE A 360 4.26 -20.51 1.79
N GLY A 361 4.07 -21.00 3.03
CA GLY A 361 3.66 -20.15 4.15
C GLY A 361 2.27 -19.51 3.96
N GLU A 362 2.20 -18.18 4.12
CA GLU A 362 0.99 -17.38 3.92
C GLU A 362 0.51 -17.49 2.48
N SER A 363 -0.74 -17.88 2.27
CA SER A 363 -1.30 -18.06 0.94
C SER A 363 -2.24 -16.91 0.56
N LEU A 364 -2.62 -16.84 -0.71
CA LEU A 364 -3.66 -15.94 -1.20
C LEU A 364 -4.97 -16.12 -0.40
N GLU A 365 -5.31 -17.34 -0.05
CA GLU A 365 -6.52 -17.68 0.72
C GLU A 365 -6.52 -17.06 2.13
N ASN A 366 -5.34 -16.82 2.73
CA ASN A 366 -5.24 -16.10 4.00
C ASN A 366 -5.67 -14.65 3.84
N LEU A 367 -5.16 -13.97 2.81
CA LEU A 367 -5.53 -12.58 2.49
C LEU A 367 -6.99 -12.43 2.04
N ALA A 368 -7.62 -13.51 1.55
CA ALA A 368 -9.04 -13.52 1.19
C ALA A 368 -9.97 -13.89 2.37
N SER A 369 -9.41 -14.37 3.48
CA SER A 369 -10.18 -14.77 4.68
C SER A 369 -10.72 -13.54 5.44
N SER A 370 -11.73 -13.75 6.28
CA SER A 370 -12.31 -12.69 7.12
C SER A 370 -11.31 -12.00 8.06
N GLY A 371 -10.12 -12.59 8.27
CA GLY A 371 -9.06 -11.99 9.09
C GLY A 371 -8.26 -10.90 8.36
N GLU A 372 -8.14 -10.97 7.04
CA GLU A 372 -7.16 -10.16 6.29
C GLU A 372 -7.73 -9.52 5.02
N TYR A 373 -8.93 -9.91 4.54
CA TYR A 373 -9.54 -9.40 3.29
C TYR A 373 -9.64 -7.87 3.24
N HIS A 374 -9.70 -7.22 4.38
CA HIS A 374 -9.81 -5.78 4.49
C HIS A 374 -8.57 -5.03 4.01
N TRP A 375 -7.42 -5.70 3.95
CA TRP A 375 -6.20 -5.12 3.40
C TRP A 375 -6.27 -4.92 1.89
N MET A 376 -7.00 -5.78 1.20
CA MET A 376 -7.03 -5.90 -0.25
C MET A 376 -8.31 -5.26 -0.84
N ALA A 377 -8.35 -5.09 -2.16
CA ALA A 377 -9.60 -4.85 -2.88
C ALA A 377 -10.57 -6.01 -2.64
N GLY A 378 -11.87 -5.74 -2.66
CA GLY A 378 -12.86 -6.81 -2.58
C GLY A 378 -12.71 -7.83 -3.70
N ASN A 379 -12.38 -7.40 -4.92
CA ASN A 379 -12.14 -8.27 -6.06
C ASN A 379 -11.05 -9.33 -5.83
N TYR A 380 -10.08 -9.08 -4.96
CA TYR A 380 -9.02 -10.03 -4.64
C TYR A 380 -9.57 -11.37 -4.10
N VAL A 381 -10.69 -11.32 -3.39
CA VAL A 381 -11.34 -12.49 -2.78
C VAL A 381 -11.79 -13.50 -3.84
N LYS A 382 -12.06 -13.06 -5.09
CA LYS A 382 -12.41 -13.95 -6.22
C LYS A 382 -11.39 -15.06 -6.43
N TYR A 383 -10.11 -14.77 -6.20
CA TYR A 383 -9.00 -15.70 -6.47
C TYR A 383 -8.85 -16.79 -5.41
N ALA A 384 -9.62 -16.72 -4.32
CA ALA A 384 -9.78 -17.79 -3.35
C ALA A 384 -11.11 -18.55 -3.48
N ALA A 385 -11.96 -18.21 -4.48
CA ALA A 385 -13.25 -18.86 -4.67
C ALA A 385 -13.09 -20.34 -5.04
N GLU A 386 -13.75 -21.21 -4.25
CA GLU A 386 -13.93 -22.63 -4.59
C GLU A 386 -15.24 -22.82 -5.37
N GLU A 387 -16.31 -22.11 -4.95
CA GLU A 387 -17.61 -22.14 -5.61
C GLU A 387 -18.14 -20.69 -5.74
N SER A 388 -18.55 -20.31 -6.96
CA SER A 388 -19.08 -18.97 -7.26
C SER A 388 -19.88 -18.99 -8.57
N ASP A 389 -20.58 -17.89 -8.87
CA ASP A 389 -21.29 -17.70 -10.12
C ASP A 389 -20.37 -17.69 -11.37
N PHE A 390 -19.07 -17.41 -11.16
CA PHE A 390 -18.03 -17.39 -12.21
C PHE A 390 -17.10 -18.62 -12.16
N GLY A 391 -17.42 -19.64 -11.36
CA GLY A 391 -16.63 -20.84 -11.16
C GLY A 391 -15.47 -20.68 -10.18
N ARG A 392 -14.61 -21.70 -10.13
CA ARG A 392 -13.42 -21.74 -9.29
C ARG A 392 -12.34 -20.81 -9.84
N ARG A 393 -11.67 -20.03 -8.96
CA ARG A 393 -10.52 -19.20 -9.30
C ARG A 393 -9.36 -19.49 -8.36
N THR A 394 -8.14 -19.29 -8.85
CA THR A 394 -6.89 -19.52 -8.11
C THR A 394 -5.92 -18.35 -8.31
N ALA A 395 -4.76 -18.39 -7.68
CA ALA A 395 -3.71 -17.40 -7.92
C ALA A 395 -3.25 -17.35 -9.39
N ASP A 396 -3.41 -18.45 -10.16
CA ASP A 396 -3.07 -18.48 -11.58
C ASP A 396 -3.98 -17.61 -12.45
N ASP A 397 -5.23 -17.42 -12.01
CA ASP A 397 -6.21 -16.56 -12.69
C ASP A 397 -5.97 -15.06 -12.43
N LEU A 398 -5.11 -14.68 -11.47
CA LEU A 398 -4.81 -13.29 -11.16
C LEU A 398 -3.99 -12.68 -12.31
N PRO A 399 -4.44 -11.57 -12.95
CA PRO A 399 -3.77 -11.03 -14.14
C PRO A 399 -2.44 -10.33 -13.84
N VAL A 400 -2.08 -10.19 -12.58
CA VAL A 400 -0.85 -9.55 -12.07
C VAL A 400 -0.20 -10.43 -11.01
N ASP A 401 1.02 -10.08 -10.58
CA ASP A 401 1.65 -10.63 -9.39
C ASP A 401 2.55 -9.58 -8.73
N SER A 402 3.09 -9.86 -7.55
CA SER A 402 3.85 -8.91 -6.72
C SER A 402 5.07 -8.30 -7.43
N HIS A 403 5.70 -9.03 -8.36
CA HIS A 403 6.80 -8.48 -9.18
C HIS A 403 6.37 -7.25 -9.99
N MET A 404 5.09 -7.18 -10.41
CA MET A 404 4.55 -6.00 -11.09
C MET A 404 4.38 -4.80 -10.15
N THR A 405 4.05 -5.05 -8.88
CA THR A 405 4.01 -3.98 -7.87
C THR A 405 5.42 -3.43 -7.61
N LEU A 406 6.44 -4.33 -7.53
CA LEU A 406 7.84 -3.92 -7.45
C LEU A 406 8.30 -3.16 -8.70
N ALA A 407 7.88 -3.59 -9.89
CA ALA A 407 8.19 -2.92 -11.15
C ALA A 407 7.63 -1.49 -11.24
N LEU A 408 6.47 -1.20 -10.61
CA LEU A 408 5.95 0.17 -10.50
C LEU A 408 6.85 1.08 -9.64
N CYS A 409 7.71 0.52 -8.81
CA CYS A 409 8.68 1.29 -8.03
C CYS A 409 9.89 1.74 -8.88
N ALA A 410 10.20 1.05 -9.98
CA ALA A 410 11.32 1.39 -10.85
C ALA A 410 11.18 2.79 -11.47
N PRO A 411 12.26 3.55 -11.67
CA PRO A 411 13.67 3.24 -11.35
C PRO A 411 14.11 3.67 -9.93
N ARG A 412 13.17 3.99 -9.02
CA ARG A 412 13.43 4.52 -7.68
C ARG A 412 14.07 3.47 -6.76
N LEU A 413 14.77 3.96 -5.74
CA LEU A 413 15.53 3.13 -4.82
C LEU A 413 14.59 2.20 -4.02
N THR A 414 14.67 0.90 -4.24
CA THR A 414 13.80 -0.12 -3.66
C THR A 414 14.61 -1.17 -2.92
N PHE A 415 14.63 -1.12 -1.58
CA PHE A 415 15.35 -2.04 -0.72
C PHE A 415 14.40 -3.09 -0.14
N ILE A 416 14.63 -4.36 -0.43
CA ILE A 416 13.86 -5.48 0.12
C ILE A 416 14.67 -6.11 1.26
N SER A 417 14.06 -6.15 2.44
CA SER A 417 14.68 -6.59 3.70
C SER A 417 13.94 -7.77 4.29
N HIS A 418 14.65 -8.76 4.79
CA HIS A 418 14.12 -9.87 5.57
C HIS A 418 15.04 -10.19 6.74
N GLY A 419 14.46 -10.74 7.83
CA GLY A 419 15.20 -11.41 8.87
C GLY A 419 15.34 -12.92 8.61
N ILE A 420 15.60 -13.70 9.67
CA ILE A 420 15.67 -15.16 9.59
C ILE A 420 14.64 -15.84 10.51
N PRO A 421 14.13 -17.02 10.11
CA PRO A 421 13.14 -17.75 10.90
C PRO A 421 13.62 -18.11 12.29
N GLU A 422 14.89 -18.43 12.44
CA GLU A 422 15.53 -18.83 13.70
C GLU A 422 15.53 -17.72 14.76
N ARG A 423 15.32 -16.47 14.31
CA ARG A 423 15.23 -15.28 15.17
C ARG A 423 13.82 -14.68 15.19
N GLY A 424 12.84 -15.34 14.54
CA GLY A 424 11.43 -14.96 14.59
C GLY A 424 10.91 -14.18 13.38
N ASP A 425 11.67 -14.05 12.27
CA ASP A 425 11.10 -13.62 10.99
C ASP A 425 10.52 -14.86 10.29
N ALA A 426 9.27 -15.16 10.58
CA ALA A 426 8.66 -16.43 10.30
C ALA A 426 8.81 -16.91 8.84
N ASN A 427 9.10 -18.21 8.67
CA ASN A 427 9.09 -18.89 7.36
C ASN A 427 7.80 -18.65 6.56
N TRP A 428 6.73 -18.39 7.29
CA TRP A 428 5.42 -17.97 6.80
C TRP A 428 5.47 -16.87 5.74
N LEU A 429 6.48 -15.98 5.78
CA LEU A 429 6.61 -14.82 4.90
C LEU A 429 7.20 -15.12 3.53
N ASP A 430 7.71 -16.35 3.30
CA ASP A 430 8.28 -16.79 2.02
C ASP A 430 9.35 -15.84 1.45
N HIS A 431 10.49 -15.81 2.11
CA HIS A 431 11.61 -14.95 1.73
C HIS A 431 12.09 -15.23 0.29
N GLN A 432 12.18 -16.53 -0.09
CA GLN A 432 12.54 -16.93 -1.46
C GLN A 432 11.51 -16.41 -2.48
N GLY A 433 10.22 -16.45 -2.18
CA GLY A 433 9.18 -15.89 -3.05
C GLY A 433 9.27 -14.38 -3.22
N SER A 434 9.72 -13.66 -2.19
CA SER A 434 10.01 -12.22 -2.29
C SER A 434 11.24 -11.95 -3.17
N PHE A 435 12.27 -12.78 -3.05
CA PHE A 435 13.46 -12.69 -3.91
C PHE A 435 13.12 -12.98 -5.38
N MET A 436 12.35 -14.03 -5.64
CA MET A 436 11.86 -14.34 -6.99
C MET A 436 11.09 -13.18 -7.62
N ALA A 437 10.25 -12.50 -6.84
CA ALA A 437 9.53 -11.32 -7.32
C ALA A 437 10.47 -10.15 -7.66
N ALA A 438 11.52 -9.94 -6.88
CA ALA A 438 12.53 -8.93 -7.15
C ALA A 438 13.29 -9.23 -8.46
N ILE A 439 13.68 -10.49 -8.68
CA ILE A 439 14.30 -10.95 -9.93
C ILE A 439 13.34 -10.73 -11.12
N ALA A 440 12.07 -11.09 -10.99
CA ALA A 440 11.09 -10.91 -12.06
C ALA A 440 10.76 -9.44 -12.36
N ALA A 441 11.00 -8.53 -11.42
CA ALA A 441 10.81 -7.09 -11.61
C ALA A 441 12.04 -6.40 -12.23
N GLN A 442 13.24 -6.96 -12.08
CA GLN A 442 14.50 -6.30 -12.46
C GLN A 442 14.61 -5.88 -13.94
N PRO A 443 13.98 -6.55 -14.94
CA PRO A 443 14.01 -6.10 -16.32
C PRO A 443 13.47 -4.69 -16.54
N VAL A 444 12.52 -4.26 -15.70
CA VAL A 444 11.95 -2.90 -15.77
C VAL A 444 12.96 -1.86 -15.26
N PHE A 445 13.72 -2.17 -14.21
CA PHE A 445 14.80 -1.29 -13.73
C PHE A 445 15.83 -1.06 -14.85
N ARG A 446 16.29 -2.11 -15.53
CA ARG A 446 17.19 -1.98 -16.67
C ARG A 446 16.61 -1.21 -17.84
N LEU A 447 15.33 -1.46 -18.19
CA LEU A 447 14.64 -0.73 -19.24
C LEU A 447 14.64 0.77 -18.97
N LEU A 448 14.51 1.18 -17.70
CA LEU A 448 14.50 2.56 -17.25
C LEU A 448 15.88 3.14 -16.96
N GLY A 449 16.96 2.43 -17.32
CA GLY A 449 18.35 2.87 -17.17
C GLY A 449 18.93 2.72 -15.77
N ALA A 450 18.20 2.07 -14.86
CA ALA A 450 18.68 1.79 -13.50
C ALA A 450 19.46 0.47 -13.43
N LYS A 451 20.35 0.35 -12.45
CA LYS A 451 21.01 -0.91 -12.14
C LYS A 451 20.06 -1.81 -11.36
N ASP A 452 20.12 -3.08 -11.65
CA ASP A 452 19.32 -4.11 -11.00
C ASP A 452 20.14 -4.93 -9.97
N LEU A 453 19.62 -6.13 -9.62
CA LEU A 453 20.29 -7.04 -8.68
C LEU A 453 21.52 -7.74 -9.26
N GLY A 454 21.83 -7.58 -10.53
CA GLY A 454 22.97 -8.25 -11.19
C GLY A 454 22.80 -9.77 -11.29
N ARG A 455 21.56 -10.26 -11.36
CA ARG A 455 21.20 -11.68 -11.49
C ARG A 455 20.62 -11.98 -12.86
N SER A 456 20.50 -13.28 -13.18
CA SER A 456 19.78 -13.70 -14.38
C SER A 456 18.29 -13.36 -14.25
N ASP A 457 17.56 -13.31 -15.39
CA ASP A 457 16.10 -13.08 -15.36
C ASP A 457 15.30 -14.37 -15.09
N ASP A 458 15.97 -15.49 -14.91
CA ASP A 458 15.32 -16.74 -14.58
C ASP A 458 14.98 -16.81 -13.08
N TYR A 459 13.90 -16.11 -12.69
CA TYR A 459 13.40 -16.10 -11.32
C TYR A 459 13.09 -17.51 -10.78
N LYS A 460 12.90 -18.51 -11.63
CA LYS A 460 12.59 -19.88 -11.21
C LYS A 460 13.83 -20.60 -10.67
N SER A 461 14.99 -20.34 -11.25
CA SER A 461 16.26 -20.97 -10.85
C SER A 461 17.03 -20.15 -9.82
N GLU A 462 16.84 -18.82 -9.79
CA GLU A 462 17.59 -17.93 -8.90
C GLU A 462 17.24 -18.19 -7.43
N LYS A 463 18.26 -18.21 -6.60
CA LYS A 463 18.17 -18.39 -5.15
C LYS A 463 18.61 -17.14 -4.44
N MET A 464 17.92 -16.80 -3.35
CA MET A 464 18.35 -15.70 -2.49
C MET A 464 19.77 -15.97 -1.96
N PRO A 465 20.58 -14.91 -1.76
CA PRO A 465 21.94 -15.04 -1.24
C PRO A 465 21.91 -15.53 0.22
N ALA A 466 23.08 -15.91 0.71
CA ALA A 466 23.25 -16.23 2.13
C ALA A 466 22.93 -15.02 3.02
N VAL A 467 22.57 -15.31 4.28
CA VAL A 467 22.31 -14.29 5.30
C VAL A 467 23.49 -13.32 5.43
N ASN A 468 23.21 -12.05 5.58
CA ASN A 468 24.18 -10.94 5.65
C ASN A 468 25.00 -10.71 4.38
N VAL A 469 24.64 -11.32 3.25
CA VAL A 469 25.22 -10.95 1.94
C VAL A 469 24.45 -9.77 1.36
N ASP A 470 25.18 -8.72 1.06
CA ASP A 470 24.66 -7.47 0.51
C ASP A 470 24.52 -7.57 -1.02
N MET A 471 23.33 -7.25 -1.53
CA MET A 471 23.08 -6.97 -2.95
C MET A 471 22.63 -5.52 -3.08
N LEU A 472 23.60 -4.59 -2.97
CA LEU A 472 23.36 -3.15 -2.81
C LEU A 472 23.98 -2.31 -3.95
N ASP A 473 24.33 -2.95 -5.07
CA ASP A 473 24.98 -2.26 -6.20
C ASP A 473 23.98 -1.62 -7.19
N GLY A 474 22.70 -1.93 -7.05
CA GLY A 474 21.62 -1.44 -7.91
C GLY A 474 20.65 -0.49 -7.21
N GLU A 475 19.66 0.02 -7.97
CA GLU A 475 18.53 0.79 -7.49
C GLU A 475 17.41 -0.11 -6.93
N ILE A 476 17.41 -1.41 -7.29
CA ILE A 476 16.70 -2.45 -6.52
C ILE A 476 17.76 -3.22 -5.72
N ALA A 477 17.52 -3.39 -4.43
CA ALA A 477 18.46 -3.96 -3.47
C ALA A 477 17.82 -5.07 -2.65
N TRP A 478 18.63 -6.02 -2.20
CA TRP A 478 18.22 -7.13 -1.35
C TRP A 478 19.22 -7.35 -0.22
N ARG A 479 18.71 -7.53 0.99
CA ARG A 479 19.52 -7.99 2.11
C ARG A 479 18.69 -8.77 3.12
N GLN A 480 19.03 -10.03 3.37
CA GLN A 480 18.55 -10.80 4.51
C GLN A 480 19.55 -10.65 5.67
N HIS A 481 19.06 -10.13 6.80
CA HIS A 481 19.87 -9.98 8.02
C HIS A 481 19.65 -11.14 8.99
N ASP A 482 20.55 -11.35 9.95
CA ASP A 482 20.50 -12.40 10.96
C ASP A 482 19.61 -12.06 12.18
N GLY A 483 18.83 -10.99 12.12
CA GLY A 483 17.81 -10.63 13.11
C GLY A 483 16.47 -11.30 12.85
N GLY A 484 15.47 -10.97 13.70
CA GLY A 484 14.11 -11.47 13.59
C GLY A 484 13.18 -10.57 12.75
N HIS A 485 11.91 -10.51 13.13
CA HIS A 485 10.85 -9.76 12.42
C HIS A 485 10.97 -8.24 12.64
N THR A 486 11.97 -7.64 12.04
CA THR A 486 12.33 -6.23 12.14
C THR A 486 13.18 -5.82 10.95
N ASP A 487 13.34 -4.52 10.70
CA ASP A 487 14.30 -3.98 9.73
C ASP A 487 15.50 -3.28 10.39
N GLU A 488 15.53 -3.23 11.71
CA GLU A 488 16.55 -2.51 12.48
C GLU A 488 18.00 -2.85 12.10
N PRO A 489 18.38 -4.12 11.84
CA PRO A 489 19.74 -4.43 11.41
C PRO A 489 20.10 -3.89 10.03
N ASN A 490 19.11 -3.61 9.18
CA ASN A 490 19.31 -3.10 7.82
C ASN A 490 19.24 -1.58 7.70
N ILE A 491 18.90 -0.83 8.76
CA ILE A 491 18.75 0.63 8.69
C ILE A 491 20.06 1.32 8.29
N GLU A 492 21.18 0.94 8.87
CA GLU A 492 22.48 1.53 8.53
C GLU A 492 22.93 1.17 7.10
N HIS A 493 22.69 -0.08 6.66
CA HIS A 493 22.92 -0.50 5.28
C HIS A 493 22.05 0.29 4.30
N PHE A 494 20.78 0.49 4.64
CA PHE A 494 19.84 1.28 3.83
C PHE A 494 20.29 2.74 3.69
N ILE A 495 20.63 3.40 4.80
CA ILE A 495 21.12 4.80 4.78
C ILE A 495 22.34 4.93 3.89
N HIS A 496 23.37 4.09 4.12
CA HIS A 496 24.61 4.13 3.36
C HIS A 496 24.38 3.88 1.86
N TRP A 497 23.59 2.87 1.53
CA TRP A 497 23.22 2.55 0.16
C TRP A 497 22.47 3.71 -0.52
N ALA A 498 21.48 4.28 0.14
CA ALA A 498 20.69 5.36 -0.42
C ALA A 498 21.54 6.62 -0.65
N ASP A 499 22.42 6.98 0.29
CA ASP A 499 23.33 8.12 0.13
C ASP A 499 24.26 7.95 -1.09
N ILE A 500 24.84 6.75 -1.29
CA ILE A 500 25.67 6.45 -2.46
C ILE A 500 24.85 6.57 -3.75
N ARG A 501 23.65 5.98 -3.79
CA ARG A 501 22.81 6.01 -5.00
C ARG A 501 22.37 7.42 -5.34
N PHE A 502 21.89 8.22 -4.37
CA PHE A 502 21.54 9.60 -4.64
C PHE A 502 22.72 10.48 -5.07
N ALA A 503 23.92 10.22 -4.58
CA ALA A 503 25.10 10.93 -5.03
C ALA A 503 25.39 10.62 -6.51
N SER A 504 25.21 9.34 -6.94
CA SER A 504 25.44 8.93 -8.32
C SER A 504 24.38 9.44 -9.31
N LEU A 505 23.14 9.69 -8.86
CA LEU A 505 22.06 10.23 -9.69
C LEU A 505 22.12 11.76 -9.85
N SER A 506 23.00 12.43 -9.10
CA SER A 506 23.16 13.90 -9.13
C SER A 506 24.20 14.36 -10.17
N HIS A 507 24.79 13.45 -10.90
CA HIS A 507 25.76 13.64 -11.99
C HIS A 507 25.17 13.19 -13.32
#